data_5dfdb6ea751122fdd9119522ba57611f
#
_entry.id   5dfdb6ea751122fdd9119522ba57611f
#
_cell.length_a   1.000
_cell.length_b   1.000
_cell.length_c   1.000
_cell.angle_alpha   90.00
_cell.angle_beta   90.00
_cell.angle_gamma   90.00
#
_symmetry.space_group_name_H-M   'P 1'
#
loop_
_entity.id
_entity.type
_entity.pdbx_description
1 polymer ?
#
loop_
_entity_poly.entity_id
_entity_poly.type
_entity_poly.pdbx_seq_one_letter_code
_entity_poly.pdbx_strand_id
1 'polypeptide(L)'
;MATLLVLCRFLHFCVVLLMFGAWVFRPWLLGAHVVQPTLDRQLLRITRGLASLGLLTGVAWLLLITASMAGSWDSALQPATVQLVLGKTFFGQVWTWHLLFNLLLVIVLIKPWPALRLPLLALLLATLAPVGHGAMLDGLSGRLLILNQVVHLLCVGAWLGGLLVLVLILRQAHDQRLEPILHRFSGVGYGLVGGLLVTGLINVRVLTGQLWPTPLFEGFALILLIKVGLVLGMLGLALLNRLRIKRCEQRLGSLRASVMMEWLLGLAAVAAVSLLGTLPPMVMAG
;
A
#
# COMPACT_ATOMS: atom_id res chain seq x y z
N MET A 1 -21.82 -7.83 -4.28
CA MET A 1 -21.20 -6.55 -3.82
C MET A 1 -19.93 -6.76 -3.02
N ALA A 2 -19.91 -7.61 -2.00
CA ALA A 2 -18.73 -7.81 -1.13
C ALA A 2 -17.43 -8.17 -1.90
N THR A 3 -17.47 -9.13 -2.82
CA THR A 3 -16.30 -9.53 -3.62
C THR A 3 -15.75 -8.40 -4.49
N LEU A 4 -16.65 -7.60 -5.11
CA LEU A 4 -16.24 -6.44 -5.90
C LEU A 4 -15.58 -5.37 -5.04
N LEU A 5 -16.08 -5.16 -3.82
CA LEU A 5 -15.48 -4.22 -2.88
C LEU A 5 -14.07 -4.67 -2.46
N VAL A 6 -13.89 -5.96 -2.13
CA VAL A 6 -12.56 -6.53 -1.80
C VAL A 6 -11.58 -6.34 -2.95
N LEU A 7 -11.98 -6.67 -4.18
CA LEU A 7 -11.14 -6.53 -5.36
C LEU A 7 -10.81 -5.05 -5.64
N CYS A 8 -11.79 -4.16 -5.57
CA CYS A 8 -11.59 -2.73 -5.75
C CYS A 8 -10.61 -2.17 -4.71
N ARG A 9 -10.77 -2.52 -3.44
CA ARG A 9 -9.86 -2.17 -2.34
C ARG A 9 -8.44 -2.66 -2.61
N PHE A 10 -8.30 -3.94 -2.98
CA PHE A 10 -7.01 -4.54 -3.29
C PHE A 10 -6.28 -3.76 -4.40
N LEU A 11 -6.95 -3.54 -5.54
CA LEU A 11 -6.37 -2.80 -6.66
C LEU A 11 -5.99 -1.37 -6.24
N HIS A 12 -6.87 -0.70 -5.54
CA HIS A 12 -6.65 0.68 -5.12
C HIS A 12 -5.50 0.81 -4.12
N PHE A 13 -5.41 -0.06 -3.11
CA PHE A 13 -4.28 -0.09 -2.18
C PHE A 13 -2.96 -0.38 -2.91
N CYS A 14 -2.93 -1.38 -3.80
CA CYS A 14 -1.73 -1.67 -4.60
C CYS A 14 -1.27 -0.45 -5.39
N VAL A 15 -2.19 0.22 -6.07
CA VAL A 15 -1.88 1.42 -6.87
C VAL A 15 -1.22 2.50 -6.03
N VAL A 16 -1.83 2.88 -4.91
CA VAL A 16 -1.33 3.98 -4.06
C VAL A 16 0.00 3.61 -3.40
N LEU A 17 0.11 2.39 -2.84
CA LEU A 17 1.33 1.90 -2.19
C LEU A 17 2.51 1.85 -3.15
N LEU A 18 2.32 1.31 -4.36
CA LEU A 18 3.36 1.20 -5.37
C LEU A 18 3.83 2.56 -5.87
N MET A 19 2.90 3.49 -6.13
CA MET A 19 3.26 4.84 -6.56
C MET A 19 4.09 5.55 -5.50
N PHE A 20 3.62 5.58 -4.25
CA PHE A 20 4.33 6.24 -3.15
C PHE A 20 5.73 5.67 -2.98
N GLY A 21 5.84 4.36 -2.79
CA GLY A 21 7.12 3.73 -2.50
C GLY A 21 8.11 3.83 -3.65
N ALA A 22 7.66 3.74 -4.90
CA ALA A 22 8.52 3.88 -6.05
C ALA A 22 9.18 5.26 -6.13
N TRP A 23 8.44 6.34 -5.84
CA TRP A 23 8.97 7.71 -5.83
C TRP A 23 9.85 8.01 -4.62
N VAL A 24 9.61 7.38 -3.47
CA VAL A 24 10.49 7.47 -2.29
C VAL A 24 11.80 6.74 -2.55
N PHE A 25 11.75 5.52 -3.08
CA PHE A 25 12.94 4.67 -3.20
C PHE A 25 13.85 5.00 -4.38
N ARG A 26 13.29 5.52 -5.49
CA ARG A 26 14.11 5.85 -6.66
C ARG A 26 15.30 6.77 -6.32
N PRO A 27 15.10 7.95 -5.69
CA PRO A 27 16.23 8.81 -5.32
C PRO A 27 17.12 8.21 -4.24
N TRP A 28 16.58 7.40 -3.35
CA TRP A 28 17.33 6.73 -2.29
C TRP A 28 18.29 5.66 -2.83
N LEU A 29 17.81 4.81 -3.76
CA LEU A 29 18.61 3.70 -4.29
C LEU A 29 19.71 4.18 -5.23
N LEU A 30 19.43 5.14 -6.09
CA LEU A 30 20.33 5.59 -7.13
C LEU A 30 21.06 6.89 -6.77
N GLY A 31 20.58 7.65 -5.80
CA GLY A 31 20.98 9.01 -5.51
C GLY A 31 20.08 10.03 -6.22
N ALA A 32 19.79 11.14 -5.52
CA ALA A 32 18.86 12.16 -6.00
C ALA A 32 19.30 12.84 -7.32
N HIS A 33 20.61 12.96 -7.51
CA HIS A 33 21.21 13.66 -8.66
C HIS A 33 21.57 12.73 -9.83
N VAL A 34 21.47 11.40 -9.64
CA VAL A 34 21.79 10.44 -10.70
C VAL A 34 20.61 10.36 -11.67
N VAL A 35 20.86 10.78 -12.92
CA VAL A 35 19.87 10.75 -13.99
C VAL A 35 19.95 9.40 -14.71
N GLN A 36 18.84 8.68 -14.77
CA GLN A 36 18.70 7.45 -15.54
C GLN A 36 17.49 7.56 -16.47
N PRO A 37 17.67 8.13 -17.68
CA PRO A 37 16.55 8.54 -18.55
C PRO A 37 15.60 7.39 -18.89
N THR A 38 16.11 6.17 -19.04
CA THR A 38 15.30 5.00 -19.39
C THR A 38 14.42 4.57 -18.23
N LEU A 39 15.01 4.41 -17.04
CA LEU A 39 14.29 4.06 -15.81
C LEU A 39 13.29 5.15 -15.42
N ASP A 40 13.70 6.41 -15.47
CA ASP A 40 12.88 7.55 -15.08
C ASP A 40 11.66 7.72 -15.99
N ARG A 41 11.83 7.54 -17.31
CA ARG A 41 10.72 7.53 -18.27
C ARG A 41 9.78 6.34 -18.06
N GLN A 42 10.32 5.15 -17.76
CA GLN A 42 9.54 3.96 -17.48
C GLN A 42 8.74 4.15 -16.20
N LEU A 43 9.39 4.63 -15.12
CA LEU A 43 8.75 4.89 -13.84
C LEU A 43 7.62 5.93 -13.97
N LEU A 44 7.86 7.02 -14.69
CA LEU A 44 6.84 8.05 -14.94
C LEU A 44 5.65 7.49 -15.73
N ARG A 45 5.89 6.64 -16.74
CA ARG A 45 4.82 6.01 -17.54
C ARG A 45 3.98 5.08 -16.65
N ILE A 46 4.62 4.24 -15.85
CA ILE A 46 3.95 3.35 -14.89
C ILE A 46 3.11 4.18 -13.91
N THR A 47 3.70 5.23 -13.32
CA THR A 47 3.00 6.08 -12.33
C THR A 47 1.80 6.78 -12.94
N ARG A 48 1.88 7.26 -14.18
CA ARG A 48 0.72 7.85 -14.89
C ARG A 48 -0.41 6.83 -15.06
N GLY A 49 -0.10 5.62 -15.51
CA GLY A 49 -1.08 4.54 -15.62
C GLY A 49 -1.71 4.18 -14.28
N LEU A 50 -0.88 4.05 -13.23
CA LEU A 50 -1.34 3.77 -11.88
C LEU A 50 -2.20 4.91 -11.32
N ALA A 51 -1.86 6.18 -11.53
CA ALA A 51 -2.64 7.32 -11.06
C ALA A 51 -4.02 7.38 -11.73
N SER A 52 -4.10 7.11 -13.04
CA SER A 52 -5.37 6.99 -13.75
C SER A 52 -6.21 5.82 -13.24
N LEU A 53 -5.58 4.65 -13.03
CA LEU A 53 -6.25 3.49 -12.44
C LEU A 53 -6.70 3.79 -10.99
N GLY A 54 -5.88 4.53 -10.22
CA GLY A 54 -6.23 4.99 -8.88
C GLY A 54 -7.49 5.87 -8.86
N LEU A 55 -7.60 6.79 -9.80
CA LEU A 55 -8.80 7.62 -9.93
C LEU A 55 -10.03 6.77 -10.28
N LEU A 56 -9.91 5.85 -11.24
CA LEU A 56 -11.01 4.94 -11.60
C LEU A 56 -11.44 4.04 -10.43
N THR A 57 -10.49 3.40 -9.76
CA THR A 57 -10.78 2.55 -8.60
C THR A 57 -11.27 3.36 -7.40
N GLY A 58 -10.82 4.60 -7.24
CA GLY A 58 -11.31 5.52 -6.21
C GLY A 58 -12.78 5.89 -6.40
N VAL A 59 -13.19 6.22 -7.64
CA VAL A 59 -14.60 6.46 -7.98
C VAL A 59 -15.41 5.18 -7.82
N ALA A 60 -14.89 4.05 -8.31
CA ALA A 60 -15.58 2.76 -8.15
C ALA A 60 -15.80 2.39 -6.68
N TRP A 61 -14.80 2.64 -5.82
CA TRP A 61 -14.95 2.39 -4.38
C TRP A 61 -16.01 3.29 -3.74
N LEU A 62 -16.05 4.59 -4.10
CA LEU A 62 -17.11 5.48 -3.65
C LEU A 62 -18.51 4.93 -4.02
N LEU A 63 -18.70 4.53 -5.27
CA LEU A 63 -19.99 4.00 -5.73
C LEU A 63 -20.34 2.68 -5.03
N LEU A 64 -19.36 1.78 -4.82
CA LEU A 64 -19.55 0.53 -4.09
C LEU A 64 -20.00 0.75 -2.63
N ILE A 65 -19.38 1.71 -1.94
CA ILE A 65 -19.77 2.07 -0.56
C ILE A 65 -21.14 2.73 -0.56
N THR A 66 -21.41 3.64 -1.51
CA THR A 66 -22.72 4.28 -1.64
C THR A 66 -23.83 3.24 -1.89
N ALA A 67 -23.57 2.26 -2.78
CA ALA A 67 -24.52 1.16 -3.04
C ALA A 67 -24.72 0.27 -1.82
N SER A 68 -23.67 0.02 -1.04
CA SER A 68 -23.77 -0.75 0.20
C SER A 68 -24.60 -0.03 1.26
N MET A 69 -24.47 1.30 1.37
CA MET A 69 -25.24 2.12 2.32
C MET A 69 -26.69 2.32 1.88
N ALA A 70 -26.92 2.52 0.58
CA ALA A 70 -28.26 2.74 0.02
C ALA A 70 -29.06 1.45 -0.21
N GLY A 71 -28.44 0.29 -0.13
CA GLY A 71 -29.07 -1.03 -0.33
C GLY A 71 -29.34 -1.39 -1.80
N SER A 72 -29.17 -0.48 -2.75
CA SER A 72 -29.40 -0.71 -4.18
C SER A 72 -28.46 0.11 -5.07
N TRP A 73 -28.22 -0.39 -6.29
CA TRP A 73 -27.43 0.34 -7.29
C TRP A 73 -28.18 1.55 -7.87
N ASP A 74 -29.50 1.42 -8.05
CA ASP A 74 -30.32 2.52 -8.59
C ASP A 74 -30.27 3.75 -7.68
N SER A 75 -30.35 3.54 -6.35
CA SER A 75 -30.19 4.61 -5.38
C SER A 75 -28.76 5.15 -5.32
N ALA A 76 -27.75 4.29 -5.47
CA ALA A 76 -26.34 4.68 -5.42
C ALA A 76 -25.91 5.58 -6.58
N LEU A 77 -26.54 5.45 -7.74
CA LEU A 77 -26.24 6.26 -8.92
C LEU A 77 -26.96 7.61 -8.92
N GLN A 78 -27.88 7.84 -7.98
CA GLN A 78 -28.54 9.14 -7.84
C GLN A 78 -27.56 10.20 -7.29
N PRO A 79 -27.40 11.36 -7.95
CA PRO A 79 -26.47 12.41 -7.50
C PRO A 79 -26.71 12.86 -6.06
N ALA A 80 -27.98 12.93 -5.63
CA ALA A 80 -28.35 13.31 -4.26
C ALA A 80 -27.80 12.33 -3.22
N THR A 81 -27.84 11.01 -3.49
CA THR A 81 -27.32 9.97 -2.60
C THR A 81 -25.79 10.05 -2.51
N VAL A 82 -25.10 10.23 -3.65
CA VAL A 82 -23.65 10.42 -3.67
C VAL A 82 -23.25 11.67 -2.89
N GLN A 83 -23.93 12.79 -3.08
CA GLN A 83 -23.70 14.04 -2.32
C GLN A 83 -23.93 13.86 -0.83
N LEU A 84 -24.97 13.11 -0.45
CA LEU A 84 -25.26 12.80 0.96
C LEU A 84 -24.10 12.00 1.58
N VAL A 85 -23.60 10.95 0.90
CA VAL A 85 -22.48 10.13 1.38
C VAL A 85 -21.23 10.99 1.49
N LEU A 86 -20.88 11.76 0.47
CA LEU A 86 -19.68 12.62 0.47
C LEU A 86 -19.72 13.70 1.56
N GLY A 87 -20.87 14.32 1.78
CA GLY A 87 -20.99 15.45 2.71
C GLY A 87 -21.29 15.05 4.16
N LYS A 88 -21.98 13.95 4.41
CA LYS A 88 -22.50 13.60 5.73
C LYS A 88 -21.83 12.40 6.39
N THR A 89 -21.03 11.60 5.66
CA THR A 89 -20.35 10.46 6.25
C THR A 89 -18.86 10.77 6.47
N PHE A 90 -18.27 10.20 7.52
CA PHE A 90 -16.82 10.29 7.76
C PHE A 90 -16.02 9.75 6.56
N PHE A 91 -16.44 8.59 6.01
CA PHE A 91 -15.84 8.02 4.81
C PHE A 91 -15.86 9.02 3.65
N GLY A 92 -17.03 9.62 3.37
CA GLY A 92 -17.20 10.54 2.25
C GLY A 92 -16.34 11.79 2.36
N GLN A 93 -16.23 12.37 3.55
CA GLN A 93 -15.37 13.54 3.79
C GLN A 93 -13.90 13.23 3.53
N VAL A 94 -13.40 12.10 4.04
CA VAL A 94 -12.02 11.63 3.76
C VAL A 94 -11.84 11.34 2.26
N TRP A 95 -12.84 10.70 1.64
CA TRP A 95 -12.78 10.28 0.25
C TRP A 95 -12.82 11.44 -0.74
N THR A 96 -13.48 12.54 -0.38
CA THR A 96 -13.44 13.80 -1.15
C THR A 96 -12.00 14.31 -1.29
N TRP A 97 -11.25 14.37 -0.20
CA TRP A 97 -9.84 14.75 -0.23
C TRP A 97 -8.99 13.74 -0.99
N HIS A 98 -9.27 12.44 -0.81
CA HIS A 98 -8.57 11.38 -1.52
C HIS A 98 -8.70 11.52 -3.04
N LEU A 99 -9.90 11.70 -3.56
CA LEU A 99 -10.15 11.89 -4.99
C LEU A 99 -9.55 13.19 -5.51
N LEU A 100 -9.60 14.27 -4.72
CA LEU A 100 -8.97 15.54 -5.06
C LEU A 100 -7.45 15.39 -5.18
N PHE A 101 -6.79 14.76 -4.21
CA PHE A 101 -5.33 14.55 -4.28
C PHE A 101 -4.95 13.65 -5.44
N ASN A 102 -5.75 12.62 -5.76
CA ASN A 102 -5.50 11.76 -6.92
C ASN A 102 -5.65 12.54 -8.24
N LEU A 103 -6.69 13.36 -8.38
CA LEU A 103 -6.87 14.22 -9.56
C LEU A 103 -5.71 15.20 -9.71
N LEU A 104 -5.32 15.87 -8.62
CA LEU A 104 -4.17 16.78 -8.63
C LEU A 104 -2.88 16.04 -9.00
N LEU A 105 -2.69 14.81 -8.52
CA LEU A 105 -1.54 13.98 -8.88
C LEU A 105 -1.53 13.68 -10.39
N VAL A 106 -2.65 13.31 -10.98
CA VAL A 106 -2.76 13.09 -12.44
C VAL A 106 -2.34 14.36 -13.20
N ILE A 107 -2.80 15.54 -12.78
CA ILE A 107 -2.44 16.82 -13.39
C ILE A 107 -0.93 17.09 -13.27
N VAL A 108 -0.36 16.90 -12.07
CA VAL A 108 1.08 17.10 -11.77
C VAL A 108 1.98 16.12 -12.52
N LEU A 109 1.49 14.92 -12.83
CA LEU A 109 2.24 13.93 -13.61
C LEU A 109 2.29 14.28 -15.11
N ILE A 110 1.34 15.09 -15.60
CA ILE A 110 1.32 15.59 -16.99
C ILE A 110 2.15 16.88 -17.09
N LYS A 111 2.06 17.74 -16.08
CA LYS A 111 2.77 19.03 -16.01
C LYS A 111 4.20 18.87 -15.44
N PRO A 112 5.12 19.81 -15.72
CA PRO A 112 6.51 19.75 -15.23
C PRO A 112 6.66 20.25 -13.78
N TRP A 113 5.88 19.68 -12.84
CA TRP A 113 5.91 20.03 -11.40
C TRP A 113 6.42 18.87 -10.53
N PRO A 114 7.69 18.45 -10.66
CA PRO A 114 8.19 17.27 -9.96
C PRO A 114 8.17 17.39 -8.43
N ALA A 115 8.32 18.61 -7.90
CA ALA A 115 8.35 18.84 -6.45
C ALA A 115 7.02 18.50 -5.74
N LEU A 116 5.89 18.57 -6.45
CA LEU A 116 4.57 18.28 -5.89
C LEU A 116 4.22 16.78 -5.90
N ARG A 117 4.96 15.94 -6.62
CA ARG A 117 4.63 14.51 -6.79
C ARG A 117 4.66 13.76 -5.45
N LEU A 118 5.78 13.85 -4.72
CA LEU A 118 5.94 13.13 -3.47
C LEU A 118 4.99 13.60 -2.36
N PRO A 119 4.80 14.91 -2.11
CA PRO A 119 3.79 15.38 -1.18
C PRO A 119 2.38 14.88 -1.49
N LEU A 120 1.94 14.94 -2.76
CA LEU A 120 0.62 14.45 -3.15
C LEU A 120 0.49 12.93 -2.97
N LEU A 121 1.53 12.15 -3.28
CA LEU A 121 1.56 10.71 -3.05
C LEU A 121 1.48 10.38 -1.55
N ALA A 122 2.17 11.14 -0.70
CA ALA A 122 2.13 10.97 0.75
C ALA A 122 0.73 11.30 1.31
N LEU A 123 0.11 12.40 0.86
CA LEU A 123 -1.25 12.77 1.24
C LEU A 123 -2.28 11.74 0.76
N LEU A 124 -2.14 11.27 -0.48
CA LEU A 124 -3.00 10.24 -1.05
C LEU A 124 -2.92 8.94 -0.22
N LEU A 125 -1.72 8.54 0.18
CA LEU A 125 -1.51 7.37 1.03
C LEU A 125 -2.06 7.60 2.45
N ALA A 126 -1.86 8.78 3.03
CA ALA A 126 -2.34 9.10 4.38
C ALA A 126 -3.88 9.08 4.47
N THR A 127 -4.59 9.47 3.42
CA THR A 127 -6.06 9.42 3.37
C THR A 127 -6.63 7.99 3.32
N LEU A 128 -5.80 6.95 3.06
CA LEU A 128 -6.22 5.55 3.19
C LEU A 128 -6.25 5.06 4.64
N ALA A 129 -5.49 5.70 5.54
CA ALA A 129 -5.35 5.23 6.92
C ALA A 129 -6.67 5.28 7.73
N PRO A 130 -7.50 6.34 7.64
CA PRO A 130 -8.76 6.40 8.37
C PRO A 130 -9.87 5.55 7.74
N VAL A 131 -9.66 4.96 6.56
CA VAL A 131 -10.67 4.15 5.87
C VAL A 131 -10.66 2.70 6.39
N GLY A 132 -11.79 2.22 6.88
CA GLY A 132 -11.94 0.90 7.46
C GLY A 132 -11.89 0.92 8.99
N HIS A 133 -11.22 -0.05 9.60
CA HIS A 133 -11.20 -0.20 11.07
C HIS A 133 -10.53 0.95 11.84
N GLY A 134 -9.74 1.80 11.17
CA GLY A 134 -9.14 2.99 11.78
C GLY A 134 -10.17 4.02 12.30
N ALA A 135 -11.38 4.00 11.75
CA ALA A 135 -12.48 4.89 12.15
C ALA A 135 -13.37 4.33 13.28
N MET A 136 -13.02 3.17 13.86
CA MET A 136 -13.88 2.50 14.86
C MET A 136 -13.75 3.10 16.28
N LEU A 137 -12.70 3.84 16.55
CA LEU A 137 -12.44 4.42 17.86
C LEU A 137 -12.55 5.95 17.80
N ASP A 138 -13.20 6.51 18.80
CA ASP A 138 -13.36 7.95 18.96
C ASP A 138 -12.23 8.59 19.80
N GLY A 139 -12.15 9.90 19.75
CA GLY A 139 -11.26 10.70 20.58
C GLY A 139 -9.77 10.50 20.27
N LEU A 140 -8.93 10.55 21.32
CA LEU A 140 -7.48 10.48 21.20
C LEU A 140 -7.01 9.09 20.71
N SER A 141 -7.63 8.02 21.21
CA SER A 141 -7.29 6.64 20.82
C SER A 141 -7.50 6.39 19.33
N GLY A 142 -8.61 6.91 18.76
CA GLY A 142 -8.86 6.81 17.32
C GLY A 142 -7.82 7.57 16.49
N ARG A 143 -7.45 8.78 16.92
CA ARG A 143 -6.40 9.58 16.23
C ARG A 143 -5.05 8.89 16.27
N LEU A 144 -4.67 8.30 17.41
CA LEU A 144 -3.41 7.55 17.55
C LEU A 144 -3.42 6.28 16.69
N LEU A 145 -4.56 5.58 16.59
CA LEU A 145 -4.70 4.42 15.72
C LEU A 145 -4.57 4.80 14.24
N ILE A 146 -5.19 5.92 13.81
CA ILE A 146 -5.03 6.45 12.44
C ILE A 146 -3.58 6.81 12.18
N LEU A 147 -2.89 7.48 13.11
CA LEU A 147 -1.47 7.80 12.97
C LEU A 147 -0.61 6.53 12.85
N ASN A 148 -0.86 5.53 13.70
CA ASN A 148 -0.20 4.22 13.60
C ASN A 148 -0.43 3.57 12.23
N GLN A 149 -1.66 3.67 11.71
CA GLN A 149 -2.00 3.14 10.39
C GLN A 149 -1.30 3.92 9.26
N VAL A 150 -1.14 5.25 9.36
CA VAL A 150 -0.34 6.04 8.41
C VAL A 150 1.09 5.53 8.38
N VAL A 151 1.73 5.37 9.54
CA VAL A 151 3.11 4.85 9.63
C VAL A 151 3.20 3.42 9.05
N HIS A 152 2.22 2.57 9.36
CA HIS A 152 2.14 1.22 8.79
C HIS A 152 2.10 1.25 7.26
N LEU A 153 1.21 2.06 6.68
CA LEU A 153 1.06 2.19 5.22
C LEU A 153 2.30 2.81 4.56
N LEU A 154 2.97 3.77 5.22
CA LEU A 154 4.24 4.32 4.75
C LEU A 154 5.32 3.23 4.64
N CYS A 155 5.44 2.37 5.66
CA CYS A 155 6.40 1.25 5.63
C CYS A 155 6.05 0.23 4.55
N VAL A 156 4.76 -0.17 4.43
CA VAL A 156 4.29 -1.11 3.37
C VAL A 156 4.55 -0.53 1.99
N GLY A 157 4.13 0.73 1.77
CA GLY A 157 4.29 1.41 0.48
C GLY A 157 5.75 1.55 0.10
N ALA A 158 6.59 2.02 1.04
CA ALA A 158 8.03 2.12 0.83
C ALA A 158 8.63 0.77 0.42
N TRP A 159 8.30 -0.32 1.12
CA TRP A 159 8.81 -1.64 0.78
C TRP A 159 8.33 -2.11 -0.59
N LEU A 160 7.02 -2.15 -0.84
CA LEU A 160 6.47 -2.67 -2.11
C LEU A 160 6.88 -1.84 -3.32
N GLY A 161 6.83 -0.53 -3.22
CA GLY A 161 7.28 0.36 -4.30
C GLY A 161 8.79 0.33 -4.47
N GLY A 162 9.56 0.16 -3.39
CA GLY A 162 11.01 -0.07 -3.43
C GLY A 162 11.36 -1.36 -4.18
N LEU A 163 10.63 -2.46 -3.92
CA LEU A 163 10.79 -3.72 -4.66
C LEU A 163 10.44 -3.54 -6.15
N LEU A 164 9.40 -2.77 -6.49
CA LEU A 164 9.09 -2.44 -7.88
C LEU A 164 10.27 -1.74 -8.58
N VAL A 165 10.85 -0.71 -7.94
CA VAL A 165 12.02 -0.02 -8.48
C VAL A 165 13.20 -0.98 -8.62
N LEU A 166 13.44 -1.83 -7.63
CA LEU A 166 14.51 -2.82 -7.67
C LEU A 166 14.32 -3.82 -8.82
N VAL A 167 13.09 -4.31 -9.06
CA VAL A 167 12.77 -5.16 -10.21
C VAL A 167 13.08 -4.45 -11.53
N LEU A 168 12.73 -3.16 -11.65
CA LEU A 168 13.03 -2.38 -12.86
C LEU A 168 14.54 -2.19 -13.07
N ILE A 169 15.30 -1.92 -12.01
CA ILE A 169 16.76 -1.82 -12.03
C ILE A 169 17.39 -3.16 -12.45
N LEU A 170 16.96 -4.27 -11.84
CA LEU A 170 17.48 -5.59 -12.15
C LEU A 170 17.19 -6.02 -13.60
N ARG A 171 16.14 -5.52 -14.23
CA ARG A 171 15.87 -5.75 -15.65
C ARG A 171 16.87 -5.06 -16.57
N GLN A 172 17.48 -3.96 -16.12
CA GLN A 172 18.45 -3.13 -16.85
C GLN A 172 19.88 -3.28 -16.29
N ALA A 173 20.19 -4.44 -15.70
CA ALA A 173 21.38 -4.66 -14.87
C ALA A 173 22.74 -4.61 -15.61
N HIS A 174 22.74 -4.58 -16.95
CA HIS A 174 24.00 -4.56 -17.72
C HIS A 174 24.80 -3.24 -17.54
N ASP A 175 24.13 -2.15 -17.13
CA ASP A 175 24.72 -0.81 -17.07
C ASP A 175 24.98 -0.31 -15.62
N GLN A 176 24.80 -1.18 -14.61
CA GLN A 176 24.82 -0.71 -13.20
C GLN A 176 25.60 -1.64 -12.27
N ARG A 177 26.29 -1.03 -11.29
CA ARG A 177 26.83 -1.77 -10.13
C ARG A 177 25.69 -2.09 -9.17
N LEU A 178 25.29 -3.34 -9.10
CA LEU A 178 24.13 -3.78 -8.31
C LEU A 178 24.42 -3.84 -6.81
N GLU A 179 25.63 -4.20 -6.40
CA GLU A 179 26.00 -4.41 -5.01
C GLU A 179 25.68 -3.20 -4.11
N PRO A 180 26.09 -1.95 -4.45
CA PRO A 180 25.75 -0.78 -3.64
C PRO A 180 24.24 -0.51 -3.54
N ILE A 181 23.49 -0.77 -4.62
CA ILE A 181 22.03 -0.58 -4.66
C ILE A 181 21.35 -1.56 -3.71
N LEU A 182 21.74 -2.84 -3.77
CA LEU A 182 21.22 -3.89 -2.90
C LEU A 182 21.56 -3.65 -1.43
N HIS A 183 22.76 -3.15 -1.13
CA HIS A 183 23.13 -2.77 0.24
C HIS A 183 22.28 -1.62 0.78
N ARG A 184 22.03 -0.58 -0.02
CA ARG A 184 21.15 0.53 0.36
C ARG A 184 19.72 0.04 0.59
N PHE A 185 19.17 -0.77 -0.31
CA PHE A 185 17.84 -1.35 -0.16
C PHE A 185 17.73 -2.16 1.14
N SER A 186 18.68 -3.06 1.38
CA SER A 186 18.73 -3.88 2.60
C SER A 186 18.87 -3.06 3.87
N GLY A 187 19.65 -2.00 3.85
CA GLY A 187 19.86 -1.14 5.03
C GLY A 187 18.57 -0.48 5.50
N VAL A 188 17.80 0.11 4.56
CA VAL A 188 16.49 0.70 4.86
C VAL A 188 15.46 -0.37 5.23
N GLY A 189 15.57 -1.56 4.62
CA GLY A 189 14.67 -2.68 4.87
C GLY A 189 14.52 -3.02 6.35
N TYR A 190 15.58 -2.93 7.17
CA TYR A 190 15.48 -3.18 8.60
C TYR A 190 14.57 -2.19 9.33
N GLY A 191 14.69 -0.90 9.01
CA GLY A 191 13.82 0.12 9.60
C GLY A 191 12.34 -0.09 9.20
N LEU A 192 12.10 -0.43 7.93
CA LEU A 192 10.76 -0.71 7.42
C LEU A 192 10.15 -1.94 8.07
N VAL A 193 10.92 -3.02 8.21
CA VAL A 193 10.50 -4.25 8.91
C VAL A 193 10.16 -3.96 10.35
N GLY A 194 11.06 -3.27 11.08
CA GLY A 194 10.80 -2.87 12.46
C GLY A 194 9.51 -2.06 12.60
N GLY A 195 9.33 -1.05 11.73
CA GLY A 195 8.11 -0.25 11.67
C GLY A 195 6.86 -1.08 11.37
N LEU A 196 6.93 -2.01 10.41
CA LEU A 196 5.83 -2.92 10.08
C LEU A 196 5.43 -3.84 11.23
N LEU A 197 6.40 -4.42 11.93
CA LEU A 197 6.15 -5.32 13.05
C LEU A 197 5.51 -4.57 14.23
N VAL A 198 6.10 -3.43 14.62
CA VAL A 198 5.58 -2.62 15.73
C VAL A 198 4.18 -2.11 15.43
N THR A 199 3.99 -1.46 14.28
CA THR A 199 2.67 -0.91 13.91
C THR A 199 1.64 -2.00 13.66
N GLY A 200 2.05 -3.14 13.11
CA GLY A 200 1.19 -4.30 12.92
C GLY A 200 0.71 -4.91 14.23
N LEU A 201 1.60 -5.04 15.22
CA LEU A 201 1.25 -5.54 16.56
C LEU A 201 0.29 -4.58 17.28
N ILE A 202 0.53 -3.26 17.19
CA ILE A 202 -0.38 -2.25 17.74
C ILE A 202 -1.76 -2.37 17.08
N ASN A 203 -1.84 -2.50 15.75
CA ASN A 203 -3.11 -2.68 15.05
C ASN A 203 -3.85 -3.93 15.53
N VAL A 204 -3.18 -5.08 15.65
CA VAL A 204 -3.80 -6.31 16.15
C VAL A 204 -4.30 -6.10 17.57
N ARG A 205 -3.45 -5.60 18.48
CA ARG A 205 -3.81 -5.42 19.89
C ARG A 205 -4.99 -4.47 20.08
N VAL A 206 -5.02 -3.37 19.35
CA VAL A 206 -6.08 -2.37 19.46
C VAL A 206 -7.39 -2.85 18.83
N LEU A 207 -7.32 -3.54 17.68
CA LEU A 207 -8.52 -4.00 16.97
C LEU A 207 -9.15 -5.26 17.56
N THR A 208 -8.36 -6.12 18.21
CA THR A 208 -8.87 -7.40 18.73
C THR A 208 -8.91 -7.47 20.26
N GLY A 209 -8.40 -6.47 20.95
CA GLY A 209 -8.27 -6.50 22.40
C GLY A 209 -7.24 -7.54 22.93
N GLN A 210 -6.66 -8.35 22.05
CA GLN A 210 -5.74 -9.44 22.34
C GLN A 210 -4.45 -9.33 21.54
N LEU A 211 -3.40 -10.06 21.92
CA LEU A 211 -2.18 -10.15 21.09
C LEU A 211 -2.41 -10.99 19.84
N TRP A 212 -3.33 -11.95 19.92
CA TRP A 212 -3.77 -12.75 18.79
C TRP A 212 -5.26 -13.10 18.92
N PRO A 213 -6.08 -12.91 17.87
CA PRO A 213 -7.50 -13.24 17.93
C PRO A 213 -7.73 -14.75 17.93
N THR A 214 -8.78 -15.17 18.63
CA THR A 214 -9.22 -16.57 18.70
C THR A 214 -10.70 -16.66 18.27
N PRO A 215 -11.12 -17.78 17.64
CA PRO A 215 -10.37 -19.00 17.27
C PRO A 215 -9.42 -18.77 16.06
N LEU A 216 -8.25 -19.44 16.08
CA LEU A 216 -7.13 -19.18 15.15
C LEU A 216 -7.44 -19.41 13.68
N PHE A 217 -8.29 -20.38 13.37
CA PHE A 217 -8.54 -20.86 11.99
C PHE A 217 -9.86 -20.40 11.42
N GLU A 218 -10.47 -19.36 11.98
CA GLU A 218 -11.76 -18.86 11.54
C GLU A 218 -11.73 -17.35 11.28
N GLY A 219 -12.53 -16.90 10.31
CA GLY A 219 -12.83 -15.50 10.04
C GLY A 219 -11.59 -14.60 9.98
N PHE A 220 -11.60 -13.56 10.81
CA PHE A 220 -10.55 -12.55 10.88
C PHE A 220 -9.17 -13.13 11.26
N ALA A 221 -9.13 -14.08 12.24
CA ALA A 221 -7.90 -14.67 12.74
C ALA A 221 -7.17 -15.49 11.66
N LEU A 222 -7.91 -16.27 10.85
CA LEU A 222 -7.35 -17.04 9.74
C LEU A 222 -6.70 -16.14 8.69
N ILE A 223 -7.38 -15.07 8.28
CA ILE A 223 -6.83 -14.14 7.29
C ILE A 223 -5.62 -13.39 7.83
N LEU A 224 -5.64 -13.04 9.11
CA LEU A 224 -4.48 -12.46 9.78
C LEU A 224 -3.30 -13.44 9.82
N LEU A 225 -3.54 -14.72 10.09
CA LEU A 225 -2.52 -15.77 10.06
C LEU A 225 -1.89 -15.90 8.66
N ILE A 226 -2.72 -15.95 7.62
CA ILE A 226 -2.25 -15.96 6.23
C ILE A 226 -1.38 -14.74 5.94
N LYS A 227 -1.83 -13.53 6.32
CA LYS A 227 -1.06 -12.29 6.15
C LYS A 227 0.30 -12.37 6.83
N VAL A 228 0.35 -12.82 8.08
CA VAL A 228 1.60 -12.96 8.84
C VAL A 228 2.52 -13.98 8.17
N GLY A 229 2.01 -15.12 7.72
CA GLY A 229 2.77 -16.13 6.98
C GLY A 229 3.39 -15.58 5.69
N LEU A 230 2.61 -14.79 4.92
CA LEU A 230 3.11 -14.12 3.71
C LEU A 230 4.23 -13.13 4.01
N VAL A 231 4.07 -12.33 5.06
CA VAL A 231 5.10 -11.37 5.51
C VAL A 231 6.36 -12.10 5.99
N LEU A 232 6.24 -13.18 6.75
CA LEU A 232 7.39 -14.00 7.16
C LEU A 232 8.11 -14.62 5.95
N GLY A 233 7.37 -15.08 4.95
CA GLY A 233 7.92 -15.53 3.67
C GLY A 233 8.72 -14.43 2.94
N MET A 234 8.17 -13.21 2.89
CA MET A 234 8.88 -12.03 2.34
C MET A 234 10.18 -11.75 3.11
N LEU A 235 10.13 -11.74 4.44
CA LEU A 235 11.29 -11.50 5.29
C LEU A 235 12.37 -12.58 5.09
N GLY A 236 11.97 -13.85 4.97
CA GLY A 236 12.87 -14.95 4.65
C GLY A 236 13.59 -14.74 3.32
N LEU A 237 12.87 -14.34 2.27
CA LEU A 237 13.47 -14.03 0.96
C LEU A 237 14.38 -12.79 1.02
N ALA A 238 13.96 -11.73 1.70
CA ALA A 238 14.77 -10.53 1.90
C ALA A 238 16.09 -10.85 2.60
N LEU A 239 16.05 -11.69 3.64
CA LEU A 239 17.24 -12.15 4.35
C LEU A 239 18.15 -13.00 3.44
N LEU A 240 17.59 -13.95 2.69
CA LEU A 240 18.33 -14.75 1.72
C LEU A 240 18.99 -13.90 0.64
N ASN A 241 18.26 -12.91 0.09
CA ASN A 241 18.79 -11.97 -0.90
C ASN A 241 19.95 -11.18 -0.31
N ARG A 242 19.85 -10.70 0.94
CA ARG A 242 20.91 -9.99 1.64
C ARG A 242 22.18 -10.84 1.84
N LEU A 243 22.04 -12.08 2.28
CA LEU A 243 23.16 -12.99 2.48
C LEU A 243 23.92 -13.30 1.18
N ARG A 244 23.24 -13.14 0.03
CA ARG A 244 23.78 -13.43 -1.30
C ARG A 244 24.26 -12.21 -2.08
N ILE A 245 24.25 -11.00 -1.50
CA ILE A 245 24.60 -9.74 -2.20
C ILE A 245 25.98 -9.82 -2.84
N LYS A 246 26.99 -10.35 -2.15
CA LYS A 246 28.38 -10.47 -2.67
C LYS A 246 28.51 -11.32 -3.95
N ARG A 247 27.51 -12.14 -4.27
CA ARG A 247 27.47 -13.00 -5.47
C ARG A 247 26.34 -12.60 -6.41
N CYS A 248 25.81 -11.38 -6.29
CA CYS A 248 24.61 -10.96 -7.03
C CYS A 248 24.80 -10.98 -8.55
N GLU A 249 25.97 -10.56 -9.04
CA GLU A 249 26.27 -10.52 -10.47
C GLU A 249 26.39 -11.90 -11.08
N GLN A 250 26.95 -12.89 -10.34
CA GLN A 250 27.09 -14.27 -10.80
C GLN A 250 25.75 -15.03 -10.83
N ARG A 251 24.74 -14.56 -10.08
CA ARG A 251 23.44 -15.24 -9.91
C ARG A 251 22.25 -14.31 -10.20
N LEU A 252 22.40 -13.43 -11.17
CA LEU A 252 21.40 -12.40 -11.49
C LEU A 252 20.01 -12.97 -11.75
N GLY A 253 19.90 -14.13 -12.44
CA GLY A 253 18.62 -14.78 -12.70
C GLY A 253 17.91 -15.23 -11.42
N SER A 254 18.65 -15.86 -10.50
CA SER A 254 18.12 -16.29 -9.20
C SER A 254 17.71 -15.09 -8.33
N LEU A 255 18.49 -14.00 -8.34
CA LEU A 255 18.17 -12.78 -7.63
C LEU A 255 16.89 -12.13 -8.16
N ARG A 256 16.74 -12.04 -9.50
CA ARG A 256 15.51 -11.52 -10.13
C ARG A 256 14.29 -12.34 -9.72
N ALA A 257 14.38 -13.67 -9.77
CA ALA A 257 13.28 -14.55 -9.37
C ALA A 257 12.92 -14.37 -7.90
N SER A 258 13.93 -14.29 -7.00
CA SER A 258 13.71 -14.11 -5.57
C SER A 258 13.08 -12.75 -5.24
N VAL A 259 13.55 -11.65 -5.83
CA VAL A 259 12.98 -10.30 -5.64
C VAL A 259 11.55 -10.23 -6.21
N MET A 260 11.30 -10.88 -7.35
CA MET A 260 9.94 -10.95 -7.91
C MET A 260 9.01 -11.76 -7.00
N MET A 261 9.46 -12.88 -6.43
CA MET A 261 8.68 -13.66 -5.48
C MET A 261 8.39 -12.86 -4.21
N GLU A 262 9.37 -12.14 -3.66
CA GLU A 262 9.18 -11.25 -2.52
C GLU A 262 8.11 -10.19 -2.82
N TRP A 263 8.15 -9.58 -4.01
CA TRP A 263 7.15 -8.61 -4.45
C TRP A 263 5.75 -9.21 -4.58
N LEU A 264 5.62 -10.42 -5.16
CA LEU A 264 4.35 -11.13 -5.28
C LEU A 264 3.75 -11.52 -3.92
N LEU A 265 4.56 -11.99 -2.97
CA LEU A 265 4.12 -12.25 -1.60
C LEU A 265 3.61 -10.99 -0.92
N GLY A 266 4.26 -9.85 -1.15
CA GLY A 266 3.81 -8.57 -0.66
C GLY A 266 2.46 -8.13 -1.24
N LEU A 267 2.24 -8.32 -2.53
CA LEU A 267 0.94 -8.06 -3.16
C LEU A 267 -0.14 -9.01 -2.61
N ALA A 268 0.20 -10.28 -2.40
CA ALA A 268 -0.70 -11.24 -1.76
C ALA A 268 -1.07 -10.84 -0.32
N ALA A 269 -0.12 -10.28 0.44
CA ALA A 269 -0.40 -9.72 1.76
C ALA A 269 -1.37 -8.53 1.70
N VAL A 270 -1.26 -7.66 0.69
CA VAL A 270 -2.23 -6.56 0.46
C VAL A 270 -3.61 -7.12 0.09
N ALA A 271 -3.69 -8.21 -0.69
CA ALA A 271 -4.96 -8.88 -0.98
C ALA A 271 -5.62 -9.43 0.29
N ALA A 272 -4.84 -10.09 1.16
CA ALA A 272 -5.32 -10.56 2.46
C ALA A 272 -5.86 -9.40 3.34
N VAL A 273 -5.15 -8.25 3.37
CA VAL A 273 -5.61 -7.06 4.10
C VAL A 273 -6.91 -6.49 3.50
N SER A 274 -7.06 -6.52 2.19
CA SER A 274 -8.27 -6.03 1.52
C SER A 274 -9.50 -6.85 1.90
N LEU A 275 -9.33 -8.16 2.07
CA LEU A 275 -10.37 -9.06 2.59
C LEU A 275 -10.59 -8.82 4.09
N LEU A 276 -9.51 -8.73 4.88
CA LEU A 276 -9.57 -8.50 6.32
C LEU A 276 -10.37 -7.23 6.66
N GLY A 277 -10.23 -6.18 5.88
CA GLY A 277 -10.95 -4.92 6.08
C GLY A 277 -12.45 -4.97 5.78
N THR A 278 -12.99 -6.10 5.32
CA THR A 278 -14.43 -6.33 5.14
C THR A 278 -15.01 -7.28 6.19
N LEU A 279 -14.15 -7.94 6.98
CA LEU A 279 -14.56 -8.81 8.06
C LEU A 279 -14.70 -8.01 9.36
N PRO A 280 -15.72 -8.31 10.20
CA PRO A 280 -15.80 -7.70 11.51
C PRO A 280 -14.56 -8.11 12.33
N PRO A 281 -13.83 -7.17 12.95
CA PRO A 281 -12.83 -7.52 13.93
C PRO A 281 -13.53 -8.22 15.09
N MET A 282 -12.94 -9.29 15.60
CA MET A 282 -13.51 -10.11 16.67
C MET A 282 -13.47 -9.38 18.03
N VAL A 283 -13.82 -8.11 18.07
CA VAL A 283 -13.94 -7.38 19.31
C VAL A 283 -15.39 -7.05 19.53
N MET A 284 -15.79 -7.48 20.71
CA MET A 284 -16.75 -6.90 21.62
C MET A 284 -18.03 -7.70 21.78
N ALA A 285 -17.94 -8.83 22.43
CA ALA A 285 -18.86 -9.13 23.50
C ALA A 285 -18.19 -8.65 24.80
N GLY A 286 -18.61 -7.50 25.30
CA GLY A 286 -18.23 -6.95 26.57
C GLY A 286 -19.15 -5.82 26.90
#